data_aef4bb1fe2a80c2a189844b3d4fbdd45
#
_entry.id   aef4bb1fe2a80c2a189844b3d4fbdd45
#
_cell.length_a   1.000
_cell.length_b   1.000
_cell.length_c   1.000
_cell.angle_alpha   90.00
_cell.angle_beta   90.00
_cell.angle_gamma   90.00
#
_symmetry.space_group_name_H-M   'P 1'
#
loop_
_entity.id
_entity.type
_entity.pdbx_description
1 polymer ?
#
loop_
_entity_poly.entity_id
_entity_poly.type
_entity_poly.pdbx_seq_one_letter_code
_entity_poly.pdbx_strand_id
1 'polypeptide(L)'
;LSSPAAIRWMQRRRRKVIGWGLGAPAIHGFAAGLRNRLRSRFFSQFDALIAYSRAGADQYAAGGFPKDRIFVAANASAHRPGGLAPERIPHEGIRVLYVGRLQERKRVDLLLKACAALSQGSQPDLWIVGDGPARVELETLAQNIYPSPRFLGDQRGDALAEIFREVDLFVLPGTGGLAVQEAMAAGLPVIVAEGDGTQGDLVRPENGWLIPPGDHATLASVLSEAIREPDRLRQMGMASRRIVSEEINLETMAEAYARAIHITLGETPCTS
;
A
#
# COMPACT_ATOMS: atom_id res chain seq x y z
N LEU A 1 -12.64 15.78 3.81
CA LEU A 1 -14.08 15.61 3.97
C LEU A 1 -14.76 16.89 3.48
N SER A 2 -15.48 16.80 2.36
CA SER A 2 -16.29 17.88 1.83
C SER A 2 -17.29 18.32 2.91
N SER A 3 -17.27 19.58 3.30
CA SER A 3 -18.21 20.14 4.25
C SER A 3 -19.65 19.87 3.75
N PRO A 4 -20.61 19.46 4.61
CA PRO A 4 -22.01 19.36 4.23
C PRO A 4 -22.57 20.66 3.60
N ALA A 5 -21.97 21.79 3.91
CA ALA A 5 -22.30 23.08 3.29
C ALA A 5 -21.87 23.13 1.81
N ALA A 6 -20.70 22.60 1.46
CA ALA A 6 -20.24 22.52 0.07
C ALA A 6 -21.14 21.63 -0.79
N ILE A 7 -21.53 20.46 -0.27
CA ILE A 7 -22.45 19.54 -0.95
C ILE A 7 -23.79 20.26 -1.21
N ARG A 8 -24.37 20.87 -0.20
CA ARG A 8 -25.64 21.64 -0.36
C ARG A 8 -25.51 22.78 -1.35
N TRP A 9 -24.38 23.48 -1.38
CA TRP A 9 -24.12 24.54 -2.32
C TRP A 9 -24.07 24.04 -3.76
N MET A 10 -23.41 22.88 -4.00
CA MET A 10 -23.38 22.23 -5.32
C MET A 10 -24.77 21.76 -5.77
N GLN A 11 -25.50 21.08 -4.87
CA GLN A 11 -26.85 20.59 -5.15
C GLN A 11 -27.85 21.71 -5.51
N ARG A 12 -27.79 22.87 -4.80
CA ARG A 12 -28.60 24.06 -5.15
C ARG A 12 -28.33 24.58 -6.55
N ARG A 13 -27.14 24.32 -7.09
CA ARG A 13 -26.73 24.67 -8.45
C ARG A 13 -26.94 23.55 -9.46
N ARG A 14 -27.62 22.47 -9.06
CA ARG A 14 -27.83 21.26 -9.86
C ARG A 14 -26.51 20.67 -10.39
N ARG A 15 -25.43 20.80 -9.61
CA ARG A 15 -24.13 20.22 -9.92
C ARG A 15 -23.99 18.86 -9.26
N LYS A 16 -23.37 17.92 -9.98
CA LYS A 16 -23.05 16.59 -9.48
C LYS A 16 -21.92 16.63 -8.44
N VAL A 17 -21.98 15.70 -7.49
CA VAL A 17 -21.00 15.60 -6.41
C VAL A 17 -20.51 14.15 -6.31
N ILE A 18 -19.23 13.95 -6.54
CA ILE A 18 -18.57 12.67 -6.35
C ILE A 18 -17.79 12.70 -5.02
N GLY A 19 -18.03 11.73 -4.15
CA GLY A 19 -17.26 11.55 -2.93
C GLY A 19 -16.07 10.63 -3.17
N TRP A 20 -15.01 10.82 -2.40
CA TRP A 20 -13.78 10.04 -2.52
C TRP A 20 -13.21 9.74 -1.13
N GLY A 21 -12.86 8.46 -0.85
CA GLY A 21 -12.34 8.08 0.46
C GLY A 21 -11.99 6.61 0.64
N LEU A 22 -11.49 6.29 1.84
CA LEU A 22 -11.01 4.97 2.23
C LEU A 22 -12.11 3.92 2.46
N GLY A 23 -13.36 4.36 2.57
CA GLY A 23 -14.48 3.53 2.98
C GLY A 23 -15.17 4.09 4.23
N ALA A 24 -16.10 3.31 4.78
CA ALA A 24 -16.87 3.69 5.94
C ALA A 24 -17.23 2.45 6.78
N PRO A 25 -16.29 1.91 7.58
CA PRO A 25 -16.54 0.73 8.39
C PRO A 25 -17.71 0.96 9.34
N ALA A 26 -18.49 -0.08 9.60
CA ALA A 26 -19.63 0.01 10.51
C ALA A 26 -19.21 0.54 11.88
N ILE A 27 -19.99 1.47 12.42
CA ILE A 27 -19.76 1.99 13.77
C ILE A 27 -20.42 1.02 14.74
N HIS A 28 -19.70 0.62 15.77
CA HIS A 28 -20.18 -0.27 16.83
C HIS A 28 -20.36 0.50 18.17
N GLY A 29 -21.06 -0.11 19.13
CA GLY A 29 -21.24 0.44 20.46
C GLY A 29 -22.52 1.26 20.62
N PHE A 30 -22.58 2.05 21.72
CA PHE A 30 -23.76 2.85 22.06
C PHE A 30 -24.16 3.81 20.94
N ALA A 31 -25.46 3.87 20.63
CA ALA A 31 -26.04 4.66 19.53
C ALA A 31 -25.49 4.34 18.11
N ALA A 32 -24.90 3.16 17.89
CA ALA A 32 -24.36 2.75 16.60
C ALA A 32 -25.40 2.83 15.45
N GLY A 33 -26.62 2.39 15.70
CA GLY A 33 -27.69 2.43 14.71
C GLY A 33 -28.01 3.86 14.22
N LEU A 34 -28.12 4.82 15.15
CA LEU A 34 -28.37 6.23 14.81
C LEU A 34 -27.17 6.82 14.04
N ARG A 35 -25.95 6.57 14.50
CA ARG A 35 -24.72 7.07 13.87
C ARG A 35 -24.54 6.50 12.47
N ASN A 36 -24.82 5.20 12.26
CA ASN A 36 -24.77 4.57 10.95
C ASN A 36 -25.85 5.14 10.01
N ARG A 37 -27.08 5.38 10.49
CA ARG A 37 -28.14 6.03 9.71
C ARG A 37 -27.76 7.45 9.28
N LEU A 38 -27.23 8.26 10.19
CA LEU A 38 -26.77 9.62 9.86
C LEU A 38 -25.68 9.60 8.82
N ARG A 39 -24.75 8.65 8.92
CA ARG A 39 -23.67 8.48 7.96
C ARG A 39 -24.19 8.03 6.60
N SER A 40 -25.08 7.04 6.54
CA SER A 40 -25.72 6.62 5.27
C SER A 40 -26.47 7.77 4.62
N ARG A 41 -27.21 8.57 5.42
CA ARG A 41 -27.87 9.80 4.93
C ARG A 41 -26.86 10.85 4.44
N PHE A 42 -25.68 10.92 5.00
CA PHE A 42 -24.61 11.78 4.49
C PHE A 42 -24.10 11.27 3.13
N PHE A 43 -23.82 9.98 3.01
CA PHE A 43 -23.37 9.39 1.75
C PHE A 43 -24.43 9.47 0.64
N SER A 44 -25.72 9.33 0.96
CA SER A 44 -26.79 9.47 -0.03
C SER A 44 -26.87 10.84 -0.71
N GLN A 45 -26.11 11.84 -0.22
CA GLN A 45 -26.00 13.15 -0.85
C GLN A 45 -25.02 13.19 -2.03
N PHE A 46 -24.21 12.15 -2.21
CA PHE A 46 -23.31 12.04 -3.35
C PHE A 46 -24.00 11.35 -4.54
N ASP A 47 -23.63 11.75 -5.74
CA ASP A 47 -24.08 11.11 -6.98
C ASP A 47 -23.29 9.82 -7.26
N ALA A 48 -22.01 9.78 -6.87
CA ALA A 48 -21.15 8.61 -6.91
C ALA A 48 -20.10 8.64 -5.78
N LEU A 49 -19.53 7.49 -5.46
CA LEU A 49 -18.41 7.35 -4.53
C LEU A 49 -17.23 6.65 -5.21
N ILE A 50 -16.04 7.14 -4.96
CA ILE A 50 -14.79 6.50 -5.35
C ILE A 50 -14.10 6.00 -4.08
N ALA A 51 -13.85 4.70 -4.02
CA ALA A 51 -13.16 4.04 -2.91
C ALA A 51 -11.70 3.76 -3.28
N TYR A 52 -10.78 3.92 -2.34
CA TYR A 52 -9.38 3.58 -2.50
C TYR A 52 -9.08 2.07 -2.52
N SER A 53 -10.06 1.24 -2.11
CA SER A 53 -9.90 -0.20 -2.02
C SER A 53 -11.24 -0.92 -2.24
N ARG A 54 -11.17 -2.21 -2.59
CA ARG A 54 -12.35 -3.08 -2.67
C ARG A 54 -13.07 -3.16 -1.31
N ALA A 55 -12.30 -3.31 -0.23
CA ALA A 55 -12.85 -3.30 1.14
C ALA A 55 -13.60 -2.00 1.46
N GLY A 56 -13.07 -0.85 1.03
CA GLY A 56 -13.73 0.45 1.18
C GLY A 56 -15.03 0.53 0.37
N ALA A 57 -15.06 0.01 -0.85
CA ALA A 57 -16.25 -0.07 -1.68
C ALA A 57 -17.33 -0.94 -1.05
N ASP A 58 -16.95 -2.12 -0.52
CA ASP A 58 -17.87 -3.01 0.18
C ASP A 58 -18.47 -2.36 1.44
N GLN A 59 -17.68 -1.57 2.17
CA GLN A 59 -18.16 -0.80 3.33
C GLN A 59 -19.21 0.26 2.92
N TYR A 60 -19.01 0.96 1.80
CA TYR A 60 -20.01 1.90 1.28
C TYR A 60 -21.29 1.19 0.84
N ALA A 61 -21.16 0.04 0.16
CA ALA A 61 -22.30 -0.78 -0.25
C ALA A 61 -23.06 -1.33 0.96
N ALA A 62 -22.37 -1.84 1.97
CA ALA A 62 -22.95 -2.29 3.25
C ALA A 62 -23.64 -1.15 4.01
N GLY A 63 -23.16 0.09 3.86
CA GLY A 63 -23.79 1.30 4.36
C GLY A 63 -25.04 1.75 3.60
N GLY A 64 -25.46 1.00 2.55
CA GLY A 64 -26.67 1.26 1.75
C GLY A 64 -26.44 2.19 0.55
N PHE A 65 -25.21 2.48 0.16
CA PHE A 65 -24.94 3.23 -1.06
C PHE A 65 -25.08 2.30 -2.29
N PRO A 66 -25.69 2.76 -3.42
CA PRO A 66 -25.90 1.95 -4.61
C PRO A 66 -24.57 1.43 -5.21
N LYS A 67 -24.45 0.12 -5.41
CA LYS A 67 -23.21 -0.52 -5.91
C LYS A 67 -22.81 -0.04 -7.30
N ASP A 68 -23.76 0.23 -8.18
CA ASP A 68 -23.57 0.75 -9.53
C ASP A 68 -22.99 2.17 -9.58
N ARG A 69 -22.94 2.85 -8.43
CA ARG A 69 -22.37 4.19 -8.26
C ARG A 69 -21.13 4.20 -7.36
N ILE A 70 -20.58 3.03 -7.06
CA ILE A 70 -19.31 2.90 -6.34
C ILE A 70 -18.22 2.47 -7.32
N PHE A 71 -17.15 3.23 -7.38
CA PHE A 71 -16.00 2.96 -8.23
C PHE A 71 -14.78 2.69 -7.35
N VAL A 72 -14.01 1.66 -7.68
CA VAL A 72 -12.74 1.40 -7.01
C VAL A 72 -11.62 2.02 -7.83
N ALA A 73 -10.93 2.98 -7.25
CA ALA A 73 -9.71 3.56 -7.77
C ALA A 73 -8.64 3.40 -6.69
N ALA A 74 -7.92 2.28 -6.76
CA ALA A 74 -6.82 2.03 -5.84
C ALA A 74 -5.82 3.17 -5.92
N ASN A 75 -5.40 3.70 -4.76
CA ASN A 75 -4.43 4.78 -4.73
C ASN A 75 -3.10 4.29 -5.30
N ALA A 76 -2.76 4.74 -6.49
CA ALA A 76 -1.58 4.31 -7.23
C ALA A 76 -0.52 5.40 -7.32
N SER A 77 0.75 4.99 -7.24
CA SER A 77 1.93 5.84 -7.44
C SER A 77 2.82 5.35 -8.57
N ALA A 78 2.72 4.08 -8.92
CA ALA A 78 3.48 3.48 -10.00
C ALA A 78 2.70 3.52 -11.32
N HIS A 79 3.39 3.85 -12.40
CA HIS A 79 2.90 3.62 -13.75
C HIS A 79 2.80 2.13 -14.05
N ARG A 80 1.98 1.77 -15.03
CA ARG A 80 1.93 0.41 -15.56
C ARG A 80 3.34 0.03 -16.07
N PRO A 81 4.00 -0.97 -15.45
CA PRO A 81 5.34 -1.33 -15.85
C PRO A 81 5.32 -1.93 -17.26
N GLY A 82 6.06 -1.32 -18.19
CA GLY A 82 6.23 -1.82 -19.54
C GLY A 82 7.32 -2.89 -19.64
N GLY A 83 7.30 -3.68 -20.74
CA GLY A 83 8.34 -4.64 -21.06
C GLY A 83 8.53 -5.79 -20.07
N LEU A 84 9.69 -6.43 -20.12
CA LEU A 84 10.10 -7.51 -19.22
C LEU A 84 10.39 -6.97 -17.81
N ALA A 85 10.34 -7.85 -16.82
CA ALA A 85 10.79 -7.51 -15.48
C ALA A 85 12.28 -7.10 -15.50
N PRO A 86 12.70 -6.12 -14.69
CA PRO A 86 14.11 -5.77 -14.58
C PRO A 86 14.95 -6.99 -14.20
N GLU A 87 16.06 -7.17 -14.90
CA GLU A 87 17.01 -8.23 -14.57
C GLU A 87 17.61 -7.96 -13.18
N ARG A 88 17.63 -8.98 -12.34
CA ARG A 88 18.22 -8.91 -11.00
C ARG A 88 19.74 -8.96 -11.11
N ILE A 89 20.40 -8.15 -10.29
CA ILE A 89 21.87 -8.19 -10.17
C ILE A 89 22.22 -9.33 -9.20
N PRO A 90 22.95 -10.36 -9.66
CA PRO A 90 23.31 -11.49 -8.82
C PRO A 90 24.16 -11.07 -7.60
N HIS A 91 23.86 -11.64 -6.46
CA HIS A 91 24.63 -11.44 -5.22
C HIS A 91 24.48 -12.65 -4.30
N GLU A 92 25.33 -12.72 -3.28
CA GLU A 92 25.23 -13.73 -2.24
C GLU A 92 24.24 -13.32 -1.15
N GLY A 93 23.54 -14.31 -0.58
CA GLY A 93 22.56 -14.10 0.49
C GLY A 93 21.28 -13.42 0.02
N ILE A 94 20.42 -13.07 0.97
CA ILE A 94 19.18 -12.36 0.72
C ILE A 94 19.30 -10.90 1.16
N ARG A 95 18.95 -9.99 0.28
CA ARG A 95 18.88 -8.56 0.54
C ARG A 95 17.46 -8.11 0.78
N VAL A 96 17.25 -7.50 1.93
CA VAL A 96 15.96 -6.93 2.35
C VAL A 96 16.00 -5.41 2.23
N LEU A 97 14.98 -4.83 1.64
CA LEU A 97 14.89 -3.38 1.41
C LEU A 97 13.71 -2.77 2.18
N TYR A 98 13.98 -1.66 2.82
CA TYR A 98 12.97 -0.69 3.25
C TYR A 98 13.15 0.62 2.46
N VAL A 99 12.05 1.21 1.98
CA VAL A 99 12.04 2.56 1.38
C VAL A 99 10.97 3.41 2.04
N GLY A 100 11.35 4.57 2.53
CA GLY A 100 10.40 5.54 3.06
C GLY A 100 11.00 6.53 4.05
N ARG A 101 10.22 7.56 4.39
CA ARG A 101 10.64 8.53 5.38
C ARG A 101 10.84 7.88 6.75
N LEU A 102 11.99 8.13 7.39
CA LEU A 102 12.32 7.57 8.70
C LEU A 102 11.55 8.32 9.81
N GLN A 103 10.39 7.76 10.16
CA GLN A 103 9.47 8.27 11.19
C GLN A 103 9.00 7.11 12.06
N GLU A 104 8.67 7.38 13.31
CA GLU A 104 8.18 6.39 14.28
C GLU A 104 7.05 5.50 13.72
N ARG A 105 6.04 6.10 13.08
CA ARG A 105 4.91 5.36 12.49
C ARG A 105 5.30 4.37 11.38
N LYS A 106 6.51 4.46 10.84
CA LYS A 106 7.04 3.54 9.82
C LYS A 106 7.64 2.28 10.42
N ARG A 107 7.87 2.26 11.72
CA ARG A 107 8.26 1.10 12.51
C ARG A 107 9.49 0.36 11.97
N VAL A 108 10.48 1.11 11.45
CA VAL A 108 11.77 0.53 11.03
C VAL A 108 12.49 -0.13 12.21
N ASP A 109 12.22 0.32 13.43
CA ASP A 109 12.67 -0.31 14.67
C ASP A 109 12.26 -1.80 14.76
N LEU A 110 11.04 -2.14 14.32
CA LEU A 110 10.58 -3.53 14.30
C LEU A 110 11.31 -4.37 13.27
N LEU A 111 11.63 -3.79 12.10
CA LEU A 111 12.39 -4.49 11.08
C LEU A 111 13.82 -4.81 11.57
N LEU A 112 14.48 -3.84 12.20
CA LEU A 112 15.79 -4.05 12.82
C LEU A 112 15.75 -5.17 13.87
N LYS A 113 14.76 -5.14 14.77
CA LYS A 113 14.57 -6.17 15.80
C LYS A 113 14.27 -7.54 15.21
N ALA A 114 13.44 -7.59 14.15
CA ALA A 114 13.10 -8.85 13.49
C ALA A 114 14.33 -9.46 12.79
N CYS A 115 15.15 -8.66 12.08
CA CYS A 115 16.38 -9.12 11.48
C CYS A 115 17.39 -9.59 12.54
N ALA A 116 17.52 -8.85 13.66
CA ALA A 116 18.41 -9.22 14.77
C ALA A 116 17.99 -10.54 15.45
N ALA A 117 16.70 -10.86 15.47
CA ALA A 117 16.19 -12.09 16.07
C ALA A 117 16.50 -13.35 15.25
N LEU A 118 16.90 -13.20 13.99
CA LEU A 118 17.28 -14.34 13.15
C LEU A 118 18.64 -14.90 13.57
N SER A 119 18.84 -16.21 13.35
CA SER A 119 20.09 -16.89 13.67
C SER A 119 21.26 -16.25 12.91
N GLN A 120 22.43 -16.17 13.56
CA GLN A 120 23.67 -15.77 12.90
C GLN A 120 23.91 -16.64 11.66
N GLY A 121 24.22 -16.01 10.52
CA GLY A 121 24.36 -16.69 9.23
C GLY A 121 23.07 -16.81 8.40
N SER A 122 21.89 -16.55 9.02
CA SER A 122 20.62 -16.43 8.30
C SER A 122 20.09 -15.00 8.28
N GLN A 123 20.86 -14.05 8.77
CA GLN A 123 20.49 -12.64 8.78
C GLN A 123 20.62 -12.05 7.36
N PRO A 124 19.62 -11.30 6.87
CA PRO A 124 19.70 -10.68 5.55
C PRO A 124 20.64 -9.47 5.52
N ASP A 125 21.14 -9.09 4.34
CA ASP A 125 21.74 -7.76 4.13
C ASP A 125 20.58 -6.73 4.07
N LEU A 126 20.42 -5.93 5.13
CA LEU A 126 19.31 -4.97 5.26
C LEU A 126 19.70 -3.59 4.74
N TRP A 127 18.98 -3.13 3.73
CA TRP A 127 19.13 -1.81 3.13
C TRP A 127 17.95 -0.91 3.52
N ILE A 128 18.28 0.28 4.02
CA ILE A 128 17.30 1.27 4.49
C ILE A 128 17.49 2.54 3.66
N VAL A 129 16.52 2.80 2.78
CA VAL A 129 16.46 3.98 1.93
C VAL A 129 15.48 4.99 2.51
N GLY A 130 15.93 6.22 2.62
CA GLY A 130 15.17 7.37 3.11
C GLY A 130 15.89 8.11 4.23
N ASP A 131 15.27 9.22 4.61
CA ASP A 131 15.72 10.08 5.70
C ASP A 131 14.53 10.53 6.56
N GLY A 132 14.81 11.09 7.73
CA GLY A 132 13.76 11.60 8.60
C GLY A 132 14.16 11.71 10.07
N PRO A 133 13.26 12.23 10.90
CA PRO A 133 13.58 12.56 12.30
C PRO A 133 13.99 11.36 13.16
N ALA A 134 13.61 10.14 12.77
CA ALA A 134 13.97 8.91 13.52
C ALA A 134 15.33 8.32 13.10
N ARG A 135 16.05 8.92 12.14
CA ARG A 135 17.28 8.34 11.60
C ARG A 135 18.33 8.05 12.65
N VAL A 136 18.69 9.04 13.47
CA VAL A 136 19.74 8.91 14.50
C VAL A 136 19.40 7.83 15.52
N GLU A 137 18.13 7.77 15.93
CA GLU A 137 17.65 6.75 16.87
C GLU A 137 17.75 5.33 16.25
N LEU A 138 17.37 5.19 14.99
CA LEU A 138 17.42 3.92 14.26
C LEU A 138 18.86 3.46 14.02
N GLU A 139 19.79 4.35 13.66
CA GLU A 139 21.21 4.05 13.52
C GLU A 139 21.81 3.61 14.86
N THR A 140 21.46 4.30 15.96
CA THR A 140 21.91 3.92 17.32
C THR A 140 21.35 2.56 17.73
N LEU A 141 20.06 2.30 17.47
CA LEU A 141 19.46 1.00 17.73
C LEU A 141 20.17 -0.10 16.93
N ALA A 142 20.41 0.14 15.64
CA ALA A 142 21.07 -0.82 14.77
C ALA A 142 22.47 -1.20 15.28
N GLN A 143 23.27 -0.23 15.67
CA GLN A 143 24.61 -0.48 16.23
C GLN A 143 24.59 -1.44 17.42
N ASN A 144 23.54 -1.40 18.21
CA ASN A 144 23.42 -2.22 19.42
C ASN A 144 22.89 -3.64 19.17
N ILE A 145 22.02 -3.84 18.18
CA ILE A 145 21.30 -5.11 18.01
C ILE A 145 21.54 -5.79 16.65
N TYR A 146 21.87 -5.01 15.63
CA TYR A 146 22.03 -5.50 14.26
C TYR A 146 23.06 -4.64 13.51
N PRO A 147 24.36 -4.92 13.62
CA PRO A 147 25.42 -4.00 13.23
C PRO A 147 25.61 -3.79 11.72
N SER A 148 24.87 -4.49 10.89
CA SER A 148 25.12 -4.52 9.44
C SER A 148 24.09 -3.85 8.53
N PRO A 149 23.06 -3.09 8.99
CA PRO A 149 22.17 -2.45 8.05
C PRO A 149 22.86 -1.29 7.33
N ARG A 150 22.53 -1.11 6.05
CA ARG A 150 23.03 0.00 5.24
C ARG A 150 22.00 1.12 5.19
N PHE A 151 22.29 2.26 5.78
CA PHE A 151 21.48 3.47 5.66
C PHE A 151 21.94 4.26 4.45
N LEU A 152 21.18 4.18 3.34
CA LEU A 152 21.54 4.72 2.03
C LEU A 152 21.10 6.17 1.82
N GLY A 153 20.42 6.79 2.81
CA GLY A 153 19.86 8.12 2.68
C GLY A 153 18.67 8.17 1.70
N ASP A 154 18.27 9.38 1.30
CA ASP A 154 17.15 9.57 0.35
C ASP A 154 17.65 9.22 -1.08
N GLN A 155 16.99 8.26 -1.72
CA GLN A 155 17.25 7.83 -3.08
C GLN A 155 15.98 7.92 -3.91
N ARG A 156 16.08 8.37 -5.16
CA ARG A 156 14.95 8.58 -6.08
C ARG A 156 15.33 8.30 -7.52
N GLY A 157 14.31 8.14 -8.37
CA GLY A 157 14.51 7.95 -9.81
C GLY A 157 15.41 6.76 -10.12
N ASP A 158 16.40 6.96 -11.00
CA ASP A 158 17.28 5.88 -11.48
C ASP A 158 18.10 5.24 -10.35
N ALA A 159 18.54 6.02 -9.37
CA ALA A 159 19.28 5.49 -8.22
C ALA A 159 18.44 4.53 -7.37
N LEU A 160 17.16 4.83 -7.16
CA LEU A 160 16.25 3.92 -6.48
C LEU A 160 15.90 2.71 -7.36
N ALA A 161 15.76 2.90 -8.66
CA ALA A 161 15.53 1.80 -9.60
C ALA A 161 16.68 0.79 -9.62
N GLU A 162 17.93 1.24 -9.56
CA GLU A 162 19.09 0.35 -9.43
C GLU A 162 19.06 -0.42 -8.10
N ILE A 163 18.74 0.22 -6.99
CA ILE A 163 18.58 -0.44 -5.68
C ILE A 163 17.52 -1.55 -5.76
N PHE A 164 16.38 -1.30 -6.42
CA PHE A 164 15.37 -2.33 -6.60
C PHE A 164 15.88 -3.55 -7.39
N ARG A 165 16.88 -3.41 -8.26
CA ARG A 165 17.47 -4.52 -9.01
C ARG A 165 18.45 -5.36 -8.18
N GLU A 166 18.97 -4.80 -7.10
CA GLU A 166 19.98 -5.41 -6.24
C GLU A 166 19.40 -6.15 -5.02
N VAL A 167 18.08 -6.09 -4.79
CA VAL A 167 17.46 -6.63 -3.57
C VAL A 167 16.40 -7.69 -3.90
N ASP A 168 16.07 -8.55 -2.94
CA ASP A 168 15.19 -9.71 -3.14
C ASP A 168 13.81 -9.54 -2.53
N LEU A 169 13.68 -8.71 -1.50
CA LEU A 169 12.46 -8.60 -0.71
C LEU A 169 12.28 -7.17 -0.20
N PHE A 170 11.08 -6.65 -0.35
CA PHE A 170 10.70 -5.35 0.20
C PHE A 170 9.89 -5.51 1.49
N VAL A 171 10.20 -4.72 2.53
CA VAL A 171 9.49 -4.78 3.81
C VAL A 171 9.02 -3.40 4.26
N LEU A 172 7.72 -3.28 4.57
CA LEU A 172 7.13 -2.08 5.18
C LEU A 172 6.44 -2.47 6.50
N PRO A 173 7.12 -2.38 7.65
CA PRO A 173 6.60 -2.84 8.94
C PRO A 173 5.63 -1.86 9.62
N GLY A 174 5.38 -0.71 9.01
CA GLY A 174 4.51 0.33 9.52
C GLY A 174 3.54 0.89 8.49
N THR A 175 2.93 2.03 8.82
CA THR A 175 1.87 2.63 8.01
C THR A 175 2.38 3.29 6.72
N GLY A 176 1.57 3.23 5.66
CA GLY A 176 1.82 3.85 4.35
C GLY A 176 1.92 2.82 3.24
N GLY A 177 2.19 3.21 2.00
CA GLY A 177 2.09 2.23 0.95
C GLY A 177 2.60 2.59 -0.44
N LEU A 178 2.93 3.84 -0.74
CA LEU A 178 3.32 4.20 -2.11
C LEU A 178 4.59 3.48 -2.55
N ALA A 179 5.63 3.40 -1.71
CA ALA A 179 6.84 2.66 -2.00
C ALA A 179 6.62 1.14 -2.20
N VAL A 180 5.56 0.57 -1.61
CA VAL A 180 5.16 -0.83 -1.86
C VAL A 180 4.88 -1.05 -3.34
N GLN A 181 4.15 -0.14 -3.98
CA GLN A 181 3.80 -0.27 -5.39
C GLN A 181 5.02 -0.13 -6.32
N GLU A 182 5.95 0.76 -5.98
CA GLU A 182 7.22 0.89 -6.72
C GLU A 182 8.05 -0.39 -6.63
N ALA A 183 8.15 -0.98 -5.43
CA ALA A 183 8.80 -2.26 -5.22
C ALA A 183 8.10 -3.41 -5.99
N MET A 184 6.76 -3.45 -5.95
CA MET A 184 5.96 -4.41 -6.71
C MET A 184 6.14 -4.22 -8.23
N ALA A 185 6.15 -2.98 -8.72
CA ALA A 185 6.41 -2.66 -10.14
C ALA A 185 7.80 -3.13 -10.58
N ALA A 186 8.79 -3.03 -9.70
CA ALA A 186 10.13 -3.57 -9.91
C ALA A 186 10.19 -5.11 -9.78
N GLY A 187 9.09 -5.78 -9.49
CA GLY A 187 9.02 -7.24 -9.37
C GLY A 187 9.58 -7.78 -8.05
N LEU A 188 9.44 -7.05 -6.95
CA LEU A 188 9.78 -7.54 -5.62
C LEU A 188 8.57 -8.16 -4.92
N PRO A 189 8.75 -9.29 -4.21
CA PRO A 189 7.79 -9.72 -3.20
C PRO A 189 7.79 -8.74 -2.03
N VAL A 190 6.70 -8.72 -1.27
CA VAL A 190 6.50 -7.71 -0.25
C VAL A 190 6.03 -8.30 1.09
N ILE A 191 6.57 -7.78 2.20
CA ILE A 191 6.01 -7.97 3.55
C ILE A 191 5.51 -6.60 4.00
N VAL A 192 4.21 -6.49 4.31
CA VAL A 192 3.58 -5.20 4.65
C VAL A 192 2.72 -5.34 5.89
N ALA A 193 2.83 -4.40 6.81
CA ALA A 193 1.92 -4.34 7.94
C ALA A 193 0.54 -3.84 7.52
N GLU A 194 -0.52 -4.43 8.08
CA GLU A 194 -1.88 -3.93 7.97
C GLU A 194 -1.99 -2.49 8.47
N GLY A 195 -2.86 -1.71 7.85
CA GLY A 195 -3.03 -0.30 8.18
C GLY A 195 -4.47 0.18 7.94
N ASP A 196 -4.68 0.92 6.89
CA ASP A 196 -5.95 1.59 6.57
C ASP A 196 -6.92 0.75 5.71
N GLY A 197 -6.61 -0.53 5.47
CA GLY A 197 -7.41 -1.46 4.69
C GLY A 197 -7.15 -1.40 3.17
N THR A 198 -6.19 -0.60 2.70
CA THR A 198 -5.78 -0.58 1.29
C THR A 198 -4.75 -1.66 0.98
N GLN A 199 -4.04 -2.15 2.00
CA GLN A 199 -2.97 -3.12 1.86
C GLN A 199 -3.44 -4.47 1.34
N GLY A 200 -4.67 -4.91 1.68
CA GLY A 200 -5.24 -6.17 1.20
C GLY A 200 -5.48 -6.25 -0.30
N ASP A 201 -5.60 -5.11 -0.99
CA ASP A 201 -5.68 -5.08 -2.45
C ASP A 201 -4.29 -5.23 -3.10
N LEU A 202 -3.23 -4.77 -2.42
CA LEU A 202 -1.84 -4.81 -2.88
C LEU A 202 -1.16 -6.14 -2.56
N VAL A 203 -1.32 -6.62 -1.33
CA VAL A 203 -0.60 -7.76 -0.78
C VAL A 203 -1.52 -8.95 -0.68
N ARG A 204 -1.21 -10.02 -1.41
CA ARG A 204 -1.96 -11.26 -1.51
C ARG A 204 -1.02 -12.45 -1.27
N PRO A 205 -1.53 -13.65 -0.97
CA PRO A 205 -0.69 -14.83 -0.73
C PRO A 205 0.29 -15.17 -1.86
N GLU A 206 -0.06 -14.80 -3.10
CA GLU A 206 0.79 -15.05 -4.28
C GLU A 206 1.94 -14.06 -4.45
N ASN A 207 1.94 -12.90 -3.76
CA ASN A 207 2.98 -11.89 -3.95
C ASN A 207 3.63 -11.39 -2.66
N GLY A 208 3.17 -11.84 -1.49
CA GLY A 208 3.74 -11.37 -0.23
C GLY A 208 2.97 -11.80 1.01
N TRP A 209 3.30 -11.12 2.09
CA TRP A 209 2.70 -11.37 3.40
C TRP A 209 2.13 -10.09 3.98
N LEU A 210 0.90 -10.16 4.46
CA LEU A 210 0.27 -9.13 5.26
C LEU A 210 0.42 -9.51 6.74
N ILE A 211 0.99 -8.63 7.55
CA ILE A 211 1.29 -8.90 8.96
C ILE A 211 0.52 -7.95 9.88
N PRO A 212 0.19 -8.38 11.11
CA PRO A 212 -0.42 -7.50 12.11
C PRO A 212 0.49 -6.31 12.42
N PRO A 213 -0.06 -5.10 12.61
CA PRO A 213 0.74 -3.92 12.95
C PRO A 213 1.38 -4.07 14.33
N GLY A 214 2.67 -3.76 14.41
CA GLY A 214 3.41 -3.79 15.68
C GLY A 214 3.91 -5.17 16.10
N ASP A 215 3.61 -6.22 15.39
CA ASP A 215 4.00 -7.59 15.71
C ASP A 215 5.35 -7.95 15.08
N HIS A 216 6.43 -7.71 15.84
CA HIS A 216 7.78 -8.04 15.41
C HIS A 216 8.07 -9.55 15.39
N ALA A 217 7.36 -10.35 16.19
CA ALA A 217 7.56 -11.79 16.24
C ALA A 217 7.03 -12.44 14.94
N THR A 218 5.82 -12.04 14.51
CA THR A 218 5.29 -12.44 13.20
C THR A 218 6.20 -11.96 12.07
N LEU A 219 6.70 -10.71 12.12
CA LEU A 219 7.64 -10.21 11.11
C LEU A 219 8.92 -11.07 11.05
N ALA A 220 9.51 -11.43 12.20
CA ALA A 220 10.70 -12.28 12.25
C ALA A 220 10.44 -13.68 11.71
N SER A 221 9.27 -14.27 12.03
CA SER A 221 8.86 -15.58 11.51
C SER A 221 8.72 -15.58 9.99
N VAL A 222 8.02 -14.58 9.45
CA VAL A 222 7.81 -14.41 8.00
C VAL A 222 9.13 -14.14 7.28
N LEU A 223 10.01 -13.30 7.83
CA LEU A 223 11.36 -13.09 7.30
C LEU A 223 12.16 -14.39 7.26
N SER A 224 12.13 -15.17 8.34
CA SER A 224 12.82 -16.46 8.40
C SER A 224 12.30 -17.46 7.36
N GLU A 225 10.99 -17.48 7.10
CA GLU A 225 10.38 -18.29 6.02
C GLU A 225 10.87 -17.80 4.66
N ALA A 226 10.72 -16.50 4.39
CA ALA A 226 11.05 -15.89 3.11
C ALA A 226 12.52 -16.11 2.70
N ILE A 227 13.46 -15.95 3.65
CA ILE A 227 14.90 -16.09 3.39
C ILE A 227 15.28 -17.52 2.98
N ARG A 228 14.55 -18.53 3.45
CA ARG A 228 14.82 -19.93 3.12
C ARG A 228 14.33 -20.36 1.74
N GLU A 229 13.48 -19.56 1.10
CA GLU A 229 12.80 -19.92 -0.14
C GLU A 229 13.04 -18.90 -1.27
N PRO A 230 14.30 -18.72 -1.74
CA PRO A 230 14.63 -17.68 -2.73
C PRO A 230 13.89 -17.85 -4.06
N ASP A 231 13.59 -19.08 -4.48
CA ASP A 231 12.83 -19.32 -5.70
C ASP A 231 11.36 -18.90 -5.57
N ARG A 232 10.77 -19.10 -4.39
CA ARG A 232 9.44 -18.60 -4.07
C ARG A 232 9.40 -17.07 -4.08
N LEU A 233 10.43 -16.40 -3.54
CA LEU A 233 10.53 -14.94 -3.60
C LEU A 233 10.51 -14.43 -5.05
N ARG A 234 11.23 -15.09 -5.96
CA ARG A 234 11.20 -14.73 -7.40
C ARG A 234 9.82 -14.88 -8.01
N GLN A 235 9.11 -15.99 -7.72
CA GLN A 235 7.74 -16.22 -8.20
C GLN A 235 6.77 -15.16 -7.65
N MET A 236 6.86 -14.84 -6.35
CA MET A 236 6.08 -13.80 -5.71
C MET A 236 6.37 -12.42 -6.30
N GLY A 237 7.63 -12.13 -6.63
CA GLY A 237 8.02 -10.89 -7.29
C GLY A 237 7.37 -10.75 -8.69
N MET A 238 7.30 -11.82 -9.46
CA MET A 238 6.57 -11.82 -10.74
C MET A 238 5.07 -11.56 -10.54
N ALA A 239 4.47 -12.15 -9.51
CA ALA A 239 3.07 -11.90 -9.16
C ALA A 239 2.85 -10.44 -8.73
N SER A 240 3.76 -9.85 -7.94
CA SER A 240 3.74 -8.43 -7.60
C SER A 240 3.68 -7.54 -8.85
N ARG A 241 4.59 -7.77 -9.80
CA ARG A 241 4.65 -7.00 -11.04
C ARG A 241 3.37 -7.16 -11.87
N ARG A 242 2.81 -8.37 -11.94
CA ARG A 242 1.55 -8.64 -12.64
C ARG A 242 0.39 -7.84 -12.02
N ILE A 243 0.26 -7.82 -10.69
CA ILE A 243 -0.78 -7.05 -9.99
C ILE A 243 -0.67 -5.55 -10.33
N VAL A 244 0.53 -4.98 -10.33
CA VAL A 244 0.72 -3.58 -10.71
C VAL A 244 0.45 -3.37 -12.19
N SER A 245 0.91 -4.26 -13.07
CA SER A 245 0.70 -4.17 -14.51
C SER A 245 -0.77 -4.19 -14.91
N GLU A 246 -1.55 -5.06 -14.28
CA GLU A 246 -2.93 -5.37 -14.71
C GLU A 246 -4.00 -4.64 -13.89
N GLU A 247 -3.76 -4.39 -12.61
CA GLU A 247 -4.82 -3.99 -11.69
C GLU A 247 -4.60 -2.65 -10.99
N ILE A 248 -3.38 -2.38 -10.46
CA ILE A 248 -3.14 -1.27 -9.53
C ILE A 248 -1.99 -0.39 -10.04
N ASN A 249 -2.31 0.52 -10.94
CA ASN A 249 -1.38 1.48 -11.54
C ASN A 249 -2.08 2.83 -11.77
N LEU A 250 -1.31 3.85 -12.11
CA LEU A 250 -1.81 5.21 -12.35
C LEU A 250 -2.84 5.26 -13.48
N GLU A 251 -2.66 4.47 -14.52
CA GLU A 251 -3.55 4.41 -15.68
C GLU A 251 -4.91 3.83 -15.27
N THR A 252 -4.92 2.68 -14.60
CA THR A 252 -6.18 2.06 -14.10
C THR A 252 -6.89 2.96 -13.09
N MET A 253 -6.14 3.65 -12.23
CA MET A 253 -6.70 4.63 -11.31
C MET A 253 -7.38 5.78 -12.08
N ALA A 254 -6.69 6.36 -13.07
CA ALA A 254 -7.23 7.45 -13.90
C ALA A 254 -8.49 7.02 -14.67
N GLU A 255 -8.49 5.81 -15.24
CA GLU A 255 -9.65 5.22 -15.92
C GLU A 255 -10.85 5.07 -14.99
N ALA A 256 -10.63 4.66 -13.73
CA ALA A 256 -11.70 4.55 -12.74
C ALA A 256 -12.31 5.92 -12.39
N TYR A 257 -11.48 6.97 -12.26
CA TYR A 257 -11.96 8.35 -12.09
C TYR A 257 -12.75 8.83 -13.31
N ALA A 258 -12.23 8.62 -14.51
CA ALA A 258 -12.92 9.01 -15.74
C ALA A 258 -14.30 8.33 -15.86
N ARG A 259 -14.37 7.02 -15.62
CA ARG A 259 -15.66 6.28 -15.60
C ARG A 259 -16.64 6.83 -14.57
N ALA A 260 -16.16 7.13 -13.35
CA ALA A 260 -17.00 7.71 -12.31
C ALA A 260 -17.60 9.06 -12.76
N ILE A 261 -16.82 9.91 -13.40
CA ILE A 261 -17.24 11.21 -13.93
C ILE A 261 -18.26 11.03 -15.05
N HIS A 262 -17.96 10.25 -16.08
CA HIS A 262 -18.85 10.03 -17.25
C HIS A 262 -20.21 9.46 -16.82
N ILE A 263 -20.21 8.42 -15.99
CA ILE A 263 -21.46 7.83 -15.51
C ILE A 263 -22.27 8.83 -14.67
N THR A 264 -21.59 9.62 -13.83
CA THR A 264 -22.25 10.62 -12.99
C THR A 264 -22.85 11.77 -13.82
N LEU A 265 -22.26 12.12 -14.95
CA LEU A 265 -22.75 13.13 -15.87
C LEU A 265 -23.82 12.58 -16.86
N GLY A 266 -24.00 11.27 -16.94
CA GLY A 266 -24.88 10.62 -17.91
C GLY A 266 -24.29 10.55 -19.31
N GLU A 267 -22.97 10.62 -19.43
CA GLU A 267 -22.23 10.49 -20.67
C GLU A 267 -21.79 9.03 -20.87
N THR A 268 -21.83 8.56 -22.12
CA THR A 268 -21.28 7.22 -22.45
C THR A 268 -19.76 7.29 -22.37
N PRO A 269 -19.08 6.35 -21.67
CA PRO A 269 -17.61 6.33 -21.66
C PRO A 269 -17.11 6.19 -23.11
N CYS A 270 -16.20 7.06 -23.53
CA CYS A 270 -15.45 6.82 -24.76
C CYS A 270 -14.60 5.55 -24.56
N THR A 271 -14.95 4.48 -25.27
CA THR A 271 -14.09 3.30 -25.44
C THR A 271 -12.97 3.72 -26.40
N SER A 272 -11.80 3.97 -25.84
CA SER A 272 -10.56 4.11 -26.63
C SER A 272 -9.91 2.74 -26.83
#